data_f2ebc001d7715ed31bf0b84dbf9dc97a
#
_entry.id   f2ebc001d7715ed31bf0b84dbf9dc97a
#
_cell.length_a   1.000
_cell.length_b   1.000
_cell.length_c   1.000
_cell.angle_alpha   90.00
_cell.angle_beta   90.00
_cell.angle_gamma   90.00
#
_symmetry.space_group_name_H-M   'P 1'
#
loop_
_entity.id
_entity.type
_entity.pdbx_description
1 polymer ?
#
loop_
_entity_poly.entity_id
_entity_poly.type
_entity_poly.pdbx_seq_one_letter_code
_entity_poly.pdbx_strand_id
1 'polypeptide(L)'
;MSSYGRTKVLTIMLETGELNISEITRRSGLSHSATARHLEFLTKSGILTEKHFNRIRIFRVDPTSPFVGALTRFYGEWKEAGATPYPVTYG
;
A
#
# COMPACT_ATOMS: atom_id res chain seq x y z
N MET A 1 -3.36 -5.53 16.29
CA MET A 1 -3.67 -5.23 14.90
C MET A 1 -2.74 -5.97 13.97
N SER A 2 -3.27 -6.52 12.89
CA SER A 2 -2.50 -7.34 11.99
C SER A 2 -1.60 -6.51 11.08
N SER A 3 -0.30 -6.81 11.05
CA SER A 3 0.63 -6.24 10.08
C SER A 3 0.35 -6.75 8.66
N TYR A 4 -0.42 -7.82 8.54
CA TYR A 4 -0.83 -8.38 7.26
C TYR A 4 -1.59 -7.37 6.41
N GLY A 5 -2.58 -6.69 7.00
CA GLY A 5 -3.35 -5.70 6.27
C GLY A 5 -2.50 -4.53 5.81
N ARG A 6 -1.58 -4.07 6.65
CA ARG A 6 -0.67 -2.98 6.29
C ARG A 6 0.26 -3.36 5.15
N THR A 7 0.83 -4.55 5.23
CA THR A 7 1.69 -5.07 4.17
C THR A 7 0.92 -5.18 2.85
N LYS A 8 -0.32 -5.64 2.93
CA LYS A 8 -1.16 -5.79 1.75
C LYS A 8 -1.44 -4.44 1.09
N VAL A 9 -1.80 -3.43 1.88
CA VAL A 9 -2.03 -2.08 1.36
C VAL A 9 -0.75 -1.52 0.75
N LEU A 10 0.38 -1.68 1.44
CA LEU A 10 1.67 -1.20 0.94
C LEU A 10 2.02 -1.84 -0.40
N THR A 11 1.88 -3.14 -0.54
CA THR A 11 2.22 -3.81 -1.80
C THR A 11 1.31 -3.41 -2.94
N ILE A 12 0.02 -3.19 -2.66
CA ILE A 12 -0.90 -2.66 -3.67
C ILE A 12 -0.40 -1.31 -4.16
N MET A 13 0.02 -0.44 -3.25
CA MET A 13 0.50 0.89 -3.62
C MET A 13 1.83 0.84 -4.37
N LEU A 14 2.74 -0.04 -3.97
CA LEU A 14 4.02 -0.19 -4.68
C LEU A 14 3.82 -0.70 -6.11
N GLU A 15 2.82 -1.53 -6.34
CA GLU A 15 2.53 -2.05 -7.67
C GLU A 15 1.81 -1.05 -8.57
N THR A 16 0.92 -0.26 -8.00
CA THR A 16 0.05 0.63 -8.78
C THR A 16 0.52 2.07 -8.84
N GLY A 17 1.23 2.53 -7.82
CA GLY A 17 1.73 3.89 -7.73
C GLY A 17 0.73 4.91 -7.22
N GLU A 18 -0.49 4.88 -7.69
CA GLU A 18 -1.52 5.84 -7.31
C GLU A 18 -2.90 5.22 -7.44
N LEU A 19 -3.72 5.34 -6.39
CA LEU A 19 -5.10 4.84 -6.39
C LEU A 19 -5.95 5.68 -5.43
N ASN A 20 -7.26 5.73 -5.69
CA ASN A 20 -8.18 6.29 -4.73
C ASN A 20 -8.51 5.27 -3.63
N ILE A 21 -9.01 5.77 -2.49
CA ILE A 21 -9.25 4.94 -1.31
C ILE A 21 -10.25 3.82 -1.57
N SER A 22 -11.26 4.07 -2.39
CA SER A 22 -12.28 3.05 -2.70
C SER A 22 -11.65 1.87 -3.43
N GLU A 23 -10.77 2.14 -4.37
CA GLU A 23 -10.09 1.10 -5.14
C GLU A 23 -9.11 0.33 -4.26
N ILE A 24 -8.39 1.02 -3.38
CA ILE A 24 -7.49 0.36 -2.44
C ILE A 24 -8.27 -0.57 -1.51
N THR A 25 -9.41 -0.09 -1.00
CA THR A 25 -10.27 -0.88 -0.14
C THR A 25 -10.75 -2.14 -0.85
N ARG A 26 -11.20 -1.99 -2.10
CA ARG A 26 -11.68 -3.11 -2.89
C ARG A 26 -10.57 -4.15 -3.11
N ARG A 27 -9.39 -3.71 -3.53
CA ARG A 27 -8.28 -4.60 -3.83
C ARG A 27 -7.72 -5.29 -2.60
N SER A 28 -7.71 -4.60 -1.47
CA SER A 28 -7.17 -5.16 -0.24
C SER A 28 -8.13 -6.14 0.42
N GLY A 29 -9.42 -6.03 0.14
CA GLY A 29 -10.43 -6.83 0.81
C GLY A 29 -10.63 -6.48 2.28
N LEU A 30 -10.04 -5.38 2.74
CA LEU A 30 -10.19 -4.91 4.11
C LEU A 30 -11.43 -4.01 4.22
N SER A 31 -11.86 -3.74 5.45
CA SER A 31 -12.90 -2.75 5.67
C SER A 31 -12.40 -1.37 5.28
N HIS A 32 -13.31 -0.44 5.00
CA HIS A 32 -12.93 0.93 4.67
C HIS A 32 -12.15 1.57 5.81
N SER A 33 -12.60 1.38 7.06
CA SER A 33 -11.91 1.97 8.20
C SER A 33 -10.52 1.38 8.44
N ALA A 34 -10.34 0.07 8.23
CA ALA A 34 -9.02 -0.54 8.34
C ALA A 34 -8.09 -0.03 7.25
N THR A 35 -8.59 0.06 6.02
CA THR A 35 -7.82 0.60 4.90
C THR A 35 -7.39 2.03 5.19
N ALA A 36 -8.30 2.86 5.66
CA ALA A 36 -8.00 4.25 5.99
C ALA A 36 -6.91 4.37 7.06
N ARG A 37 -6.95 3.52 8.09
CA ARG A 37 -5.93 3.52 9.14
C ARG A 37 -4.56 3.16 8.60
N HIS A 38 -4.48 2.16 7.75
CA HIS A 38 -3.20 1.77 7.15
C HIS A 38 -2.66 2.84 6.23
N LEU A 39 -3.53 3.46 5.43
CA LEU A 39 -3.13 4.55 4.55
C LEU A 39 -2.66 5.77 5.34
N GLU A 40 -3.33 6.09 6.45
CA GLU A 40 -2.92 7.18 7.32
C GLU A 40 -1.53 6.92 7.92
N PHE A 41 -1.28 5.70 8.38
CA PHE A 41 0.03 5.32 8.90
C PHE A 41 1.11 5.49 7.84
N LEU A 42 0.86 4.99 6.64
CA LEU A 42 1.83 5.05 5.54
C LEU A 42 2.09 6.48 5.08
N THR A 43 1.06 7.32 5.14
CA THR A 43 1.20 8.73 4.81
C THR A 43 2.02 9.46 5.88
N LYS A 44 1.75 9.21 7.14
CA LYS A 44 2.51 9.81 8.24
C LYS A 44 3.96 9.32 8.26
N SER A 45 4.20 8.12 7.78
CA SER A 45 5.55 7.55 7.69
C SER A 45 6.34 8.08 6.49
N GLY A 46 5.74 8.90 5.65
CA GLY A 46 6.42 9.49 4.50
C GLY A 46 6.51 8.57 3.29
N ILE A 47 5.79 7.45 3.29
CA ILE A 47 5.80 6.51 2.17
C ILE A 47 4.77 6.93 1.12
N LEU A 48 3.62 7.42 1.57
CA LEU A 48 2.56 7.88 0.69
C LEU A 48 2.29 9.36 0.88
N THR A 49 1.74 9.98 -0.15
CA THR A 49 1.13 11.30 -0.06
C THR A 49 -0.35 11.18 -0.40
N GLU A 50 -1.15 12.02 0.21
CA GLU A 50 -2.58 12.05 -0.04
C GLU A 50 -2.96 13.37 -0.73
N LYS A 51 -3.80 13.29 -1.73
CA LYS A 51 -4.42 14.47 -2.33
C LYS A 51 -5.91 14.24 -2.47
N HIS A 52 -6.66 15.32 -2.54
CA HIS A 52 -8.09 15.26 -2.73
C HIS A 52 -8.43 15.81 -4.11
N PHE A 53 -9.29 15.11 -4.81
CA PHE A 53 -9.90 15.60 -6.04
C PHE A 53 -11.40 15.57 -5.83
N ASN A 54 -11.99 16.75 -5.65
CA ASN A 54 -13.37 16.87 -5.18
C ASN A 54 -13.51 16.21 -3.81
N ARG A 55 -14.30 15.14 -3.69
CA ARG A 55 -14.45 14.39 -2.44
C ARG A 55 -13.71 13.08 -2.45
N ILE A 56 -12.91 12.86 -3.48
CA ILE A 56 -12.18 11.60 -3.63
C ILE A 56 -10.82 11.73 -2.98
N ARG A 57 -10.50 10.78 -2.09
CA ARG A 57 -9.18 10.70 -1.46
C ARG A 57 -8.28 9.83 -2.33
N ILE A 58 -7.19 10.41 -2.80
CA ILE A 58 -6.25 9.74 -3.69
C ILE A 58 -4.91 9.62 -2.97
N PHE A 59 -4.35 8.42 -2.97
CA PHE A 59 -3.06 8.14 -2.36
C PHE A 59 -2.04 7.80 -3.44
N ARG A 60 -0.84 8.30 -3.25
CA ARG A 60 0.24 8.11 -4.21
C ARG A 60 1.52 7.79 -3.47
N VAL A 61 2.31 6.87 -4.04
CA VAL A 61 3.65 6.60 -3.53
C VAL A 61 4.50 7.87 -3.69
N ASP A 62 5.17 8.27 -2.62
CA ASP A 62 5.98 9.49 -2.65
C ASP A 62 7.32 9.21 -3.34
N PRO A 63 7.53 9.70 -4.57
CA PRO A 63 8.76 9.41 -5.30
C PRO A 63 10.00 10.10 -4.72
N THR A 64 9.81 11.07 -3.82
CA THR A 64 10.93 11.77 -3.19
C THR A 64 11.37 11.10 -1.91
N SER A 65 10.61 10.14 -1.40
CA SER A 65 10.95 9.43 -0.17
C SER A 65 12.15 8.51 -0.42
N PRO A 66 13.20 8.59 0.41
CA PRO A 66 14.35 7.70 0.27
C PRO A 66 13.99 6.24 0.56
N PHE A 67 12.91 6.01 1.30
CA PHE A 67 12.46 4.65 1.62
C PHE A 67 11.74 3.99 0.47
N VAL A 68 11.04 4.77 -0.35
CA VAL A 68 10.22 4.24 -1.45
C VAL A 68 11.08 3.51 -2.48
N GLY A 69 12.22 4.09 -2.85
CA GLY A 69 13.13 3.44 -3.78
C GLY A 69 13.62 2.09 -3.28
N ALA A 70 14.01 2.03 -2.00
CA ALA A 70 14.47 0.80 -1.39
C ALA A 70 13.35 -0.24 -1.30
N LEU A 71 12.15 0.18 -0.90
CA LEU A 71 11.00 -0.72 -0.81
C LEU A 71 10.61 -1.27 -2.18
N THR A 72 10.61 -0.42 -3.19
CA THR A 72 10.25 -0.84 -4.55
C THR A 72 11.24 -1.86 -5.09
N ARG A 73 12.54 -1.63 -4.87
CA ARG A 73 13.56 -2.59 -5.28
C ARG A 73 13.42 -3.91 -4.55
N PHE A 74 13.28 -3.85 -3.22
CA PHE A 74 13.15 -5.06 -2.42
C PHE A 74 11.92 -5.86 -2.84
N TYR A 75 10.79 -5.20 -3.03
CA TYR A 75 9.56 -5.87 -3.43
C TYR A 75 9.70 -6.50 -4.82
N GLY A 76 10.32 -5.79 -5.76
CA GLY A 76 10.54 -6.31 -7.09
C GLY A 76 11.40 -7.58 -7.09
N GLU A 77 12.49 -7.57 -6.34
CA GLU A 77 13.37 -8.73 -6.22
C GLU A 77 12.66 -9.90 -5.55
N TRP A 78 11.90 -9.61 -4.50
CA TRP A 78 11.15 -10.63 -3.78
C TRP A 78 10.11 -11.28 -4.67
N LYS A 79 9.40 -10.47 -5.44
CA LYS A 79 8.38 -10.95 -6.38
C LYS A 79 9.00 -11.82 -7.47
N GLU A 80 10.15 -11.43 -8.02
CA GLU A 80 10.86 -12.22 -9.02
C GLU A 80 11.34 -13.56 -8.47
N ALA A 81 11.67 -13.61 -7.19
CA ALA A 81 12.06 -14.84 -6.53
C ALA A 81 10.88 -15.78 -6.24
N GLY A 82 9.66 -15.36 -6.61
CA GLY A 82 8.47 -16.18 -6.39
C GLY A 82 7.87 -16.07 -5.00
N ALA A 83 8.41 -15.16 -4.17
CA ALA A 83 7.87 -14.95 -2.82
C ALA A 83 6.67 -14.03 -2.87
N THR A 84 5.88 -14.03 -1.78
CA THR A 84 4.78 -13.11 -1.62
C THR A 84 4.99 -12.29 -0.35
N PRO A 85 4.68 -10.98 -0.37
CA PRO A 85 4.90 -10.11 0.79
C PRO A 85 3.92 -10.34 1.93
N TYR A 86 2.94 -11.18 1.76
CA TYR A 86 1.97 -11.52 2.80
C TYR A 86 1.77 -13.02 2.84
N PRO A 87 1.28 -13.55 3.98
CA PRO A 87 1.17 -15.00 4.15
C PRO A 87 0.35 -15.66 3.08
N VAL A 88 0.82 -16.80 2.61
CA VAL A 88 0.06 -17.67 1.71
C VAL A 88 -0.73 -18.64 2.56
N THR A 89 -2.03 -18.67 2.34
CA THR A 89 -2.90 -19.59 3.04
C THR A 89 -3.10 -20.83 2.18
N TYR A 90 -2.74 -21.98 2.71
CA TYR A 90 -2.95 -23.24 2.04
C TYR A 90 -4.18 -23.91 2.62
N GLY A 91 -5.03 -24.26 1.78
CA GLY A 91 -6.18 -25.08 2.15
C GLY A 91 -7.37 -24.36 2.51
#